data_2722e78a2cf8684f187e5c93d2499ba8
#
_entry.id   2722e78a2cf8684f187e5c93d2499ba8
#
_cell.length_a   1.000
_cell.length_b   1.000
_cell.length_c   1.000
_cell.angle_alpha   90.00
_cell.angle_beta   90.00
_cell.angle_gamma   90.00
#
_symmetry.space_group_name_H-M   'P 1'
#
loop_
_entity.id
_entity.type
_entity.pdbx_description
1 polymer ?
#
loop_
_entity_poly.entity_id
_entity_poly.type
_entity_poly.pdbx_seq_one_letter_code
_entity_poly.pdbx_strand_id
1 'polypeptide(L)'
;MIGRTWSMKPGLLLIAGAMLLAQTASEVEITSEPHHHLALENPYVRVFKVEVPPRQATLMHYHRHDYWFVTIGASDVENDVEGKPPAKLHLADGETRFLPGGFAHIAKNLADRAFHNLTIEFMQDQEARKSPPPKWDEERGLDVLNSGTRHIVSVDDGVRVSEIELQSGGVIPRHNHAGPHLVVAVSDLELRSDVEGKGPSTRQLKSGDVAWVPGGFTHTVTNISKQAAKFVALEFH
;
A
#
# COMPACT_ATOMS: atom_id res chain seq x y z
N MET A 1 34.07 -22.57 -84.32
CA MET A 1 33.92 -21.64 -83.15
C MET A 1 32.74 -22.10 -82.29
N ILE A 2 33.04 -22.68 -81.17
CA ILE A 2 32.04 -23.32 -80.33
C ILE A 2 31.79 -22.38 -79.14
N GLY A 3 30.57 -21.75 -79.08
CA GLY A 3 30.14 -20.89 -77.99
C GLY A 3 29.64 -21.72 -76.80
N ARG A 4 30.26 -21.58 -75.62
CA ARG A 4 29.79 -22.17 -74.36
C ARG A 4 28.85 -21.19 -73.65
N THR A 5 27.61 -21.59 -73.50
CA THR A 5 26.61 -20.92 -72.65
C THR A 5 26.78 -21.41 -71.23
N TRP A 6 27.00 -20.51 -70.30
CA TRP A 6 27.00 -20.74 -68.83
C TRP A 6 25.60 -20.54 -68.31
N SER A 7 25.00 -21.58 -67.71
CA SER A 7 23.74 -21.53 -66.98
C SER A 7 24.01 -21.22 -65.50
N MET A 8 23.59 -20.04 -65.06
CA MET A 8 23.58 -19.70 -63.65
C MET A 8 22.31 -20.27 -63.02
N LYS A 9 22.47 -21.16 -62.05
CA LYS A 9 21.35 -21.59 -61.17
C LYS A 9 21.11 -20.55 -60.07
N PRO A 10 19.87 -20.12 -59.81
CA PRO A 10 19.59 -19.25 -58.66
C PRO A 10 19.69 -20.05 -57.36
N GLY A 11 20.56 -19.63 -56.45
CA GLY A 11 20.64 -20.15 -55.10
C GLY A 11 19.50 -19.59 -54.27
N LEU A 12 18.67 -20.47 -53.71
CA LEU A 12 17.59 -20.15 -52.81
C LEU A 12 18.17 -19.86 -51.40
N LEU A 13 18.19 -18.59 -51.00
CA LEU A 13 18.63 -18.17 -49.69
C LEU A 13 17.46 -18.37 -48.70
N LEU A 14 17.50 -19.44 -47.91
CA LEU A 14 16.58 -19.66 -46.81
C LEU A 14 16.95 -18.73 -45.63
N ILE A 15 16.21 -17.63 -45.42
CA ILE A 15 16.30 -16.81 -44.22
C ILE A 15 15.47 -17.51 -43.14
N ALA A 16 16.16 -18.24 -42.26
CA ALA A 16 15.54 -18.74 -41.02
C ALA A 16 15.29 -17.57 -40.08
N GLY A 17 14.06 -17.05 -40.07
CA GLY A 17 13.62 -16.09 -39.08
C GLY A 17 13.50 -16.79 -37.72
N ALA A 18 14.40 -16.48 -36.80
CA ALA A 18 14.25 -16.87 -35.41
C ALA A 18 13.09 -16.03 -34.83
N MET A 19 11.91 -16.63 -34.67
CA MET A 19 10.87 -16.08 -33.81
C MET A 19 11.37 -16.13 -32.38
N LEU A 20 11.77 -14.97 -31.84
CA LEU A 20 11.91 -14.78 -30.40
C LEU A 20 10.50 -14.89 -29.80
N LEU A 21 10.15 -16.03 -29.25
CA LEU A 21 9.03 -16.17 -28.37
C LEU A 21 9.37 -15.36 -27.10
N ALA A 22 8.82 -14.16 -26.99
CA ALA A 22 8.80 -13.45 -25.72
C ALA A 22 8.07 -14.38 -24.72
N GLN A 23 8.79 -15.03 -23.81
CA GLN A 23 8.21 -15.67 -22.66
C GLN A 23 7.56 -14.57 -21.84
N THR A 24 6.23 -14.46 -21.90
CA THR A 24 5.47 -13.68 -20.92
C THR A 24 5.79 -14.29 -19.57
N ALA A 25 6.40 -13.51 -18.67
CA ALA A 25 6.63 -13.93 -17.30
C ALA A 25 5.27 -14.39 -16.74
N SER A 26 5.23 -15.60 -16.18
CA SER A 26 4.01 -16.14 -15.59
C SER A 26 3.60 -15.22 -14.44
N GLU A 27 2.42 -14.61 -14.57
CA GLU A 27 1.79 -13.85 -13.52
C GLU A 27 1.48 -14.72 -12.32
N VAL A 28 1.73 -14.21 -11.11
CA VAL A 28 1.40 -14.88 -9.86
C VAL A 28 0.38 -14.08 -9.07
N GLU A 29 -0.37 -14.73 -8.21
CA GLU A 29 -1.22 -14.05 -7.23
C GLU A 29 -0.34 -13.31 -6.22
N ILE A 30 -0.78 -12.15 -5.72
CA ILE A 30 -0.07 -11.39 -4.70
C ILE A 30 0.30 -12.24 -3.48
N THR A 31 -0.57 -13.18 -3.10
CA THR A 31 -0.33 -14.13 -1.99
C THR A 31 0.80 -15.12 -2.23
N SER A 32 1.25 -15.25 -3.48
CA SER A 32 2.35 -16.15 -3.89
C SER A 32 3.60 -15.37 -4.31
N GLU A 33 3.54 -14.04 -4.30
CA GLU A 33 4.67 -13.19 -4.64
C GLU A 33 5.64 -13.11 -3.44
N PRO A 34 6.93 -13.49 -3.60
CA PRO A 34 7.84 -13.74 -2.48
C PRO A 34 8.22 -12.50 -1.67
N HIS A 35 8.04 -11.28 -2.18
CA HIS A 35 8.31 -10.03 -1.46
C HIS A 35 7.09 -9.52 -0.67
N HIS A 36 5.92 -10.17 -0.80
CA HIS A 36 4.69 -9.83 -0.09
C HIS A 36 4.47 -10.79 1.09
N HIS A 37 4.67 -10.31 2.31
CA HIS A 37 4.53 -11.11 3.53
C HIS A 37 3.24 -10.77 4.24
N LEU A 38 2.30 -11.74 4.32
CA LEU A 38 1.03 -11.53 5.01
C LEU A 38 1.25 -11.15 6.47
N ALA A 39 0.77 -9.97 6.87
CA ALA A 39 0.88 -9.43 8.22
C ALA A 39 -0.45 -9.52 9.01
N LEU A 40 -1.57 -9.37 8.31
CA LEU A 40 -2.91 -9.40 8.91
C LEU A 40 -3.95 -9.77 7.85
N GLU A 41 -4.93 -10.58 8.24
CA GLU A 41 -6.11 -10.84 7.42
C GLU A 41 -7.35 -10.92 8.30
N ASN A 42 -8.44 -10.28 7.86
CA ASN A 42 -9.74 -10.32 8.50
C ASN A 42 -10.84 -10.04 7.44
N PRO A 43 -12.15 -10.03 7.79
CA PRO A 43 -13.21 -9.77 6.81
C PRO A 43 -13.18 -8.38 6.14
N TYR A 44 -12.40 -7.43 6.63
CA TYR A 44 -12.30 -6.07 6.08
C TYR A 44 -11.09 -5.90 5.18
N VAL A 45 -9.94 -6.40 5.61
CA VAL A 45 -8.65 -6.16 4.95
C VAL A 45 -7.75 -7.38 4.96
N ARG A 46 -6.88 -7.43 3.95
CA ARG A 46 -5.70 -8.27 3.92
C ARG A 46 -4.47 -7.38 3.75
N VAL A 47 -3.53 -7.46 4.67
CA VAL A 47 -2.38 -6.56 4.73
C VAL A 47 -1.09 -7.33 4.50
N PHE A 48 -0.31 -6.88 3.53
CA PHE A 48 1.04 -7.40 3.27
C PHE A 48 2.09 -6.37 3.67
N LYS A 49 3.14 -6.83 4.35
CA LYS A 49 4.41 -6.13 4.43
C LYS A 49 5.20 -6.47 3.17
N VAL A 50 5.56 -5.47 2.41
CA VAL A 50 6.32 -5.63 1.17
C VAL A 50 7.74 -5.17 1.40
N GLU A 51 8.71 -6.02 1.02
CA GLU A 51 10.12 -5.70 1.08
C GLU A 51 10.80 -6.10 -0.23
N VAL A 52 11.18 -5.11 -1.05
CA VAL A 52 11.93 -5.33 -2.28
C VAL A 52 13.39 -4.92 -2.06
N PRO A 53 14.34 -5.86 -2.11
CA PRO A 53 15.76 -5.55 -1.89
C PRO A 53 16.30 -4.49 -2.86
N PRO A 54 17.45 -3.87 -2.54
CA PRO A 54 18.07 -2.88 -3.41
C PRO A 54 18.24 -3.38 -4.84
N ARG A 55 17.81 -2.57 -5.82
CA ARG A 55 17.95 -2.88 -7.26
C ARG A 55 17.25 -4.15 -7.74
N GLN A 56 16.39 -4.76 -6.93
CA GLN A 56 15.57 -5.91 -7.30
C GLN A 56 14.14 -5.50 -7.66
N ALA A 57 13.36 -6.48 -8.10
CA ALA A 57 11.97 -6.30 -8.50
C ALA A 57 11.12 -7.46 -7.97
N THR A 58 9.83 -7.20 -7.78
CA THR A 58 8.83 -8.25 -7.57
C THR A 58 8.70 -9.12 -8.83
N LEU A 59 8.08 -10.27 -8.71
CA LEU A 59 7.51 -10.96 -9.85
C LEU A 59 6.35 -10.14 -10.44
N MET A 60 5.96 -10.43 -11.71
CA MET A 60 4.67 -9.96 -12.22
C MET A 60 3.58 -10.57 -11.37
N HIS A 61 2.81 -9.75 -10.65
CA HIS A 61 1.77 -10.22 -9.73
C HIS A 61 0.48 -9.45 -9.89
N TYR A 62 -0.64 -10.14 -9.61
CA TYR A 62 -1.99 -9.66 -9.84
C TYR A 62 -2.65 -9.20 -8.55
N HIS A 63 -3.22 -7.98 -8.57
CA HIS A 63 -4.08 -7.43 -7.53
C HIS A 63 -5.55 -7.64 -7.90
N ARG A 64 -6.25 -8.55 -7.22
CA ARG A 64 -7.69 -8.78 -7.45
C ARG A 64 -8.57 -7.72 -6.83
N HIS A 65 -8.13 -7.21 -5.69
CA HIS A 65 -8.88 -6.28 -4.86
C HIS A 65 -8.34 -4.86 -5.00
N ASP A 66 -9.22 -3.87 -4.80
CA ASP A 66 -8.79 -2.50 -4.57
C ASP A 66 -7.91 -2.44 -3.33
N TYR A 67 -6.91 -1.58 -3.34
CA TYR A 67 -5.98 -1.49 -2.23
C TYR A 67 -5.45 -0.08 -2.00
N TRP A 68 -5.07 0.18 -0.76
CA TRP A 68 -4.18 1.28 -0.39
C TRP A 68 -2.77 0.74 -0.20
N PHE A 69 -1.77 1.52 -0.57
CA PHE A 69 -0.44 1.27 -0.06
C PHE A 69 0.05 2.45 0.78
N VAL A 70 0.91 2.14 1.76
CA VAL A 70 1.58 3.12 2.61
C VAL A 70 3.07 2.87 2.51
N THR A 71 3.84 3.85 2.04
CA THR A 71 5.29 3.73 1.90
C THR A 71 5.97 3.91 3.25
N ILE A 72 6.96 3.07 3.55
CA ILE A 72 7.77 3.13 4.76
C ILE A 72 9.20 3.50 4.38
N GLY A 73 9.61 4.72 4.73
CA GLY A 73 10.82 5.34 4.19
C GLY A 73 10.63 5.78 2.73
N ALA A 74 11.25 6.88 2.34
CA ALA A 74 11.17 7.36 0.97
C ALA A 74 11.89 6.42 0.00
N SER A 75 11.40 6.24 -1.24
CA SER A 75 12.03 5.37 -2.23
C SER A 75 11.74 5.82 -3.67
N ASP A 76 12.62 5.42 -4.60
CA ASP A 76 12.40 5.51 -6.03
C ASP A 76 12.04 4.13 -6.57
N VAL A 77 10.90 4.04 -7.24
CA VAL A 77 10.33 2.77 -7.74
C VAL A 77 9.94 2.95 -9.21
N GLU A 78 10.22 1.95 -10.03
CA GLU A 78 9.64 1.82 -11.37
C GLU A 78 8.47 0.83 -11.28
N ASN A 79 7.29 1.32 -11.64
CA ASN A 79 6.06 0.52 -11.70
C ASN A 79 5.80 0.13 -13.16
N ASP A 80 5.88 -1.16 -13.45
CA ASP A 80 5.65 -1.73 -14.78
C ASP A 80 4.31 -2.48 -14.77
N VAL A 81 3.26 -1.80 -15.21
CA VAL A 81 1.89 -2.33 -15.28
C VAL A 81 1.70 -3.00 -16.63
N GLU A 82 1.16 -4.22 -16.64
CA GLU A 82 0.90 -4.98 -17.85
C GLU A 82 0.12 -4.13 -18.89
N GLY A 83 0.66 -4.09 -20.11
CA GLY A 83 0.05 -3.35 -21.23
C GLY A 83 0.23 -1.83 -21.16
N LYS A 84 1.01 -1.28 -20.22
CA LYS A 84 1.31 0.15 -20.12
C LYS A 84 2.83 0.41 -20.14
N PRO A 85 3.26 1.60 -20.56
CA PRO A 85 4.67 1.99 -20.39
C PRO A 85 5.05 2.03 -18.90
N PRO A 86 6.26 1.58 -18.52
CA PRO A 86 6.74 1.69 -17.15
C PRO A 86 6.76 3.14 -16.66
N ALA A 87 6.36 3.35 -15.41
CA ALA A 87 6.32 4.66 -14.77
C ALA A 87 7.30 4.72 -13.59
N LYS A 88 8.15 5.75 -13.55
CA LYS A 88 9.02 6.02 -12.42
C LYS A 88 8.29 6.87 -11.38
N LEU A 89 8.34 6.45 -10.15
CA LEU A 89 7.69 7.07 -9.00
C LEU A 89 8.76 7.43 -7.97
N HIS A 90 8.68 8.66 -7.46
CA HIS A 90 9.36 9.05 -6.24
C HIS A 90 8.32 9.03 -5.12
N LEU A 91 8.51 8.15 -4.14
CA LEU A 91 7.57 7.93 -3.04
C LEU A 91 8.14 8.54 -1.76
N ALA A 92 7.38 9.42 -1.12
CA ALA A 92 7.76 10.00 0.17
C ALA A 92 7.50 9.00 1.32
N ASP A 93 8.16 9.22 2.45
CA ASP A 93 7.91 8.46 3.67
C ASP A 93 6.50 8.72 4.20
N GLY A 94 5.71 7.65 4.40
CA GLY A 94 4.31 7.71 4.81
C GLY A 94 3.34 8.08 3.69
N GLU A 95 3.80 8.21 2.45
CA GLU A 95 2.90 8.49 1.34
C GLU A 95 1.90 7.37 1.15
N THR A 96 0.62 7.76 1.00
CA THR A 96 -0.51 6.85 0.80
C THR A 96 -1.12 7.03 -0.58
N ARG A 97 -1.44 5.91 -1.26
CA ARG A 97 -2.17 5.93 -2.54
C ARG A 97 -3.19 4.83 -2.61
N PHE A 98 -4.34 5.16 -3.19
CA PHE A 98 -5.36 4.20 -3.59
C PHE A 98 -5.09 3.71 -5.01
N LEU A 99 -5.25 2.41 -5.24
CA LEU A 99 -5.26 1.81 -6.57
C LEU A 99 -6.44 0.84 -6.69
N PRO A 100 -7.20 0.92 -7.80
CA PRO A 100 -8.21 -0.09 -8.09
C PRO A 100 -7.53 -1.43 -8.38
N GLY A 101 -8.18 -2.52 -8.03
CA GLY A 101 -7.77 -3.85 -8.41
C GLY A 101 -7.95 -4.16 -9.91
N GLY A 102 -7.69 -5.41 -10.29
CA GLY A 102 -7.91 -5.89 -11.66
C GLY A 102 -6.73 -5.68 -12.60
N PHE A 103 -5.50 -5.57 -12.10
CA PHE A 103 -4.31 -5.44 -12.92
C PHE A 103 -3.11 -6.22 -12.36
N ALA A 104 -2.17 -6.53 -13.24
CA ALA A 104 -0.87 -7.10 -12.87
C ALA A 104 0.25 -6.08 -13.06
N HIS A 105 1.27 -6.15 -12.21
CA HIS A 105 2.44 -5.29 -12.32
C HIS A 105 3.72 -5.89 -11.71
N ILE A 106 4.84 -5.24 -12.03
CA ILE A 106 6.14 -5.44 -11.39
C ILE A 106 6.49 -4.12 -10.68
N ALA A 107 6.86 -4.19 -9.40
CA ALA A 107 7.45 -3.08 -8.68
C ALA A 107 8.96 -3.27 -8.61
N LYS A 108 9.73 -2.39 -9.26
CA LYS A 108 11.19 -2.45 -9.28
C LYS A 108 11.77 -1.36 -8.40
N ASN A 109 12.54 -1.76 -7.41
CA ASN A 109 13.26 -0.84 -6.54
C ASN A 109 14.46 -0.23 -7.28
N LEU A 110 14.47 1.08 -7.47
CA LEU A 110 15.55 1.81 -8.13
C LEU A 110 16.59 2.36 -7.14
N ALA A 111 16.36 2.21 -5.82
CA ALA A 111 17.24 2.71 -4.77
C ALA A 111 18.31 1.68 -4.37
N ASP A 112 19.35 2.16 -3.65
CA ASP A 112 20.42 1.34 -3.07
C ASP A 112 20.07 0.81 -1.65
N ARG A 113 18.84 1.03 -1.21
CA ARG A 113 18.27 0.51 0.03
C ARG A 113 16.99 -0.28 -0.28
N ALA A 114 16.55 -1.14 0.63
CA ALA A 114 15.30 -1.86 0.48
C ALA A 114 14.11 -0.88 0.36
N PHE A 115 13.19 -1.19 -0.52
CA PHE A 115 11.89 -0.52 -0.61
C PHE A 115 10.90 -1.26 0.26
N HIS A 116 10.25 -0.53 1.17
CA HIS A 116 9.24 -1.06 2.07
C HIS A 116 7.91 -0.36 1.86
N ASN A 117 6.84 -1.13 1.83
CA ASN A 117 5.49 -0.59 1.92
C ASN A 117 4.54 -1.57 2.63
N LEU A 118 3.38 -1.09 3.01
CA LEU A 118 2.22 -1.89 3.42
C LEU A 118 1.21 -1.84 2.28
N THR A 119 0.86 -3.00 1.71
CA THR A 119 -0.24 -3.15 0.76
C THR A 119 -1.47 -3.64 1.52
N ILE A 120 -2.55 -2.88 1.49
CA ILE A 120 -3.77 -3.08 2.26
C ILE A 120 -4.92 -3.32 1.29
N GLU A 121 -5.20 -4.58 0.96
CA GLU A 121 -6.31 -4.97 0.10
C GLU A 121 -7.64 -4.92 0.87
N PHE A 122 -8.69 -4.42 0.21
CA PHE A 122 -10.05 -4.45 0.74
C PHE A 122 -10.73 -5.78 0.41
N MET A 123 -11.12 -6.51 1.43
CA MET A 123 -11.76 -7.83 1.28
C MET A 123 -13.28 -7.75 1.12
N GLN A 124 -13.87 -6.60 1.41
CA GLN A 124 -15.30 -6.36 1.17
C GLN A 124 -15.54 -5.95 -0.28
N ASP A 125 -16.59 -6.48 -0.90
CA ASP A 125 -17.03 -6.07 -2.22
C ASP A 125 -17.37 -4.57 -2.25
N GLN A 126 -17.11 -3.90 -3.39
CA GLN A 126 -17.48 -2.50 -3.59
C GLN A 126 -18.97 -2.24 -3.30
N GLU A 127 -19.85 -3.18 -3.64
CA GLU A 127 -21.29 -3.08 -3.36
C GLU A 127 -21.60 -3.06 -1.85
N ALA A 128 -20.89 -3.86 -1.04
CA ALA A 128 -21.05 -3.84 0.41
C ALA A 128 -20.53 -2.54 1.04
N ARG A 129 -19.53 -1.91 0.42
CA ARG A 129 -18.97 -0.61 0.85
C ARG A 129 -19.85 0.59 0.45
N LYS A 130 -20.73 0.44 -0.55
CA LYS A 130 -21.65 1.48 -1.01
C LYS A 130 -22.86 1.73 -0.11
N SER A 131 -22.96 1.10 1.05
CA SER A 131 -23.88 1.56 2.08
C SER A 131 -23.65 3.06 2.30
N PRO A 132 -24.73 3.89 2.39
CA PRO A 132 -24.53 5.32 2.53
C PRO A 132 -23.55 5.55 3.69
N PRO A 133 -22.43 6.25 3.44
CA PRO A 133 -21.45 6.45 4.50
C PRO A 133 -22.17 7.08 5.66
N PRO A 134 -21.99 6.59 6.89
CA PRO A 134 -22.42 7.34 8.04
C PRO A 134 -21.83 8.73 7.87
N LYS A 135 -22.60 9.77 8.13
CA LYS A 135 -22.08 11.14 8.07
C LYS A 135 -20.83 11.16 8.92
N TRP A 136 -19.67 11.18 8.25
CA TRP A 136 -18.41 11.42 8.91
C TRP A 136 -18.57 12.76 9.59
N ASP A 137 -18.63 12.76 10.90
CA ASP A 137 -18.96 13.91 11.71
C ASP A 137 -17.84 14.93 11.55
N GLU A 138 -17.99 15.86 10.60
CA GLU A 138 -17.06 16.98 10.39
C GLU A 138 -16.94 17.81 11.66
N GLU A 139 -17.97 17.79 12.50
CA GLU A 139 -18.03 18.53 13.78
C GLU A 139 -17.25 17.86 14.92
N ARG A 140 -16.72 16.65 14.78
CA ARG A 140 -16.03 15.93 15.87
C ARG A 140 -14.66 16.50 16.23
N GLY A 141 -14.23 17.61 15.66
CA GLY A 141 -13.02 18.30 16.08
C GLY A 141 -11.73 17.48 15.93
N LEU A 142 -11.75 16.45 15.08
CA LEU A 142 -10.59 15.62 14.79
C LEU A 142 -9.49 16.37 14.03
N ASP A 143 -9.80 17.57 13.54
CA ASP A 143 -8.86 18.44 12.84
C ASP A 143 -8.04 19.30 13.80
N VAL A 144 -8.39 19.35 15.07
CA VAL A 144 -7.69 20.15 16.08
C VAL A 144 -6.94 19.21 17.03
N LEU A 145 -5.81 18.69 16.56
CA LEU A 145 -4.89 17.94 17.41
C LEU A 145 -4.09 18.91 18.27
N ASN A 146 -3.90 18.58 19.56
CA ASN A 146 -2.96 19.29 20.40
C ASN A 146 -1.54 18.82 20.05
N SER A 147 -0.68 19.71 19.55
CA SER A 147 0.68 19.41 19.12
C SER A 147 0.75 18.27 18.11
N GLY A 148 -0.04 18.37 17.04
CA GLY A 148 -0.06 17.40 15.95
C GLY A 148 -0.83 17.90 14.73
N THR A 149 -0.79 17.12 13.67
CA THR A 149 -1.52 17.36 12.41
C THR A 149 -2.26 16.11 12.01
N ARG A 150 -3.41 16.30 11.38
CA ARG A 150 -4.17 15.26 10.71
C ARG A 150 -4.52 15.75 9.31
N HIS A 151 -4.22 14.92 8.33
CA HIS A 151 -4.61 15.12 6.96
C HIS A 151 -5.54 13.98 6.54
N ILE A 152 -6.80 14.29 6.20
CA ILE A 152 -7.73 13.32 5.63
C ILE A 152 -7.40 13.19 4.15
N VAL A 153 -6.87 12.03 3.77
CA VAL A 153 -6.44 11.72 2.40
C VAL A 153 -7.61 11.33 1.54
N SER A 154 -8.55 10.56 2.12
CA SER A 154 -9.75 10.10 1.43
C SER A 154 -10.89 9.82 2.40
N VAL A 155 -12.10 10.06 1.90
CA VAL A 155 -13.35 9.60 2.50
C VAL A 155 -14.17 9.00 1.38
N ASP A 156 -14.18 7.68 1.28
CA ASP A 156 -14.86 6.99 0.19
C ASP A 156 -15.32 5.59 0.64
N ASP A 157 -16.47 5.15 0.09
CA ASP A 157 -16.99 3.77 0.17
C ASP A 157 -16.89 3.13 1.57
N GLY A 158 -17.24 3.86 2.63
CA GLY A 158 -17.23 3.35 4.00
C GLY A 158 -15.83 3.28 4.63
N VAL A 159 -14.81 3.83 4.00
CA VAL A 159 -13.45 3.92 4.55
C VAL A 159 -12.97 5.37 4.58
N ARG A 160 -12.47 5.81 5.73
CA ARG A 160 -11.76 7.08 5.86
C ARG A 160 -10.28 6.83 6.10
N VAL A 161 -9.42 7.42 5.27
CA VAL A 161 -7.97 7.32 5.37
C VAL A 161 -7.41 8.66 5.85
N SER A 162 -6.65 8.63 6.93
CA SER A 162 -6.03 9.82 7.52
C SER A 162 -4.56 9.58 7.79
N GLU A 163 -3.73 10.53 7.41
CA GLU A 163 -2.33 10.65 7.85
C GLU A 163 -2.29 11.48 9.13
N ILE A 164 -1.63 10.98 10.16
CA ILE A 164 -1.58 11.61 11.48
C ILE A 164 -0.13 11.71 11.92
N GLU A 165 0.24 12.90 12.41
CA GLU A 165 1.51 13.15 13.07
C GLU A 165 1.25 13.81 14.42
N LEU A 166 1.75 13.19 15.50
CA LEU A 166 1.70 13.73 16.86
C LEU A 166 3.12 14.00 17.34
N GLN A 167 3.41 15.22 17.73
CA GLN A 167 4.67 15.54 18.40
C GLN A 167 4.74 14.84 19.77
N SER A 168 5.90 14.83 20.41
CA SER A 168 6.04 14.31 21.78
C SER A 168 5.03 15.01 22.72
N GLY A 169 4.21 14.24 23.42
CA GLY A 169 3.09 14.73 24.23
C GLY A 169 1.87 15.18 23.42
N GLY A 170 1.89 15.06 22.10
CA GLY A 170 0.76 15.40 21.24
C GLY A 170 -0.45 14.51 21.47
N VAL A 171 -1.65 15.08 21.32
CA VAL A 171 -2.91 14.44 21.73
C VAL A 171 -3.93 14.51 20.60
N ILE A 172 -4.54 13.37 20.27
CA ILE A 172 -5.84 13.31 19.61
C ILE A 172 -6.89 13.44 20.71
N PRO A 173 -7.67 14.55 20.75
CA PRO A 173 -8.69 14.76 21.76
C PRO A 173 -9.72 13.63 21.80
N ARG A 174 -10.60 13.68 22.79
CA ARG A 174 -11.68 12.72 22.96
C ARG A 174 -12.49 12.56 21.67
N HIS A 175 -12.54 11.35 21.15
CA HIS A 175 -13.25 10.99 19.91
C HIS A 175 -13.82 9.57 19.99
N ASN A 176 -14.80 9.28 19.13
CA ASN A 176 -15.47 7.99 19.06
C ASN A 176 -15.10 7.27 17.75
N HIS A 177 -14.86 5.98 17.86
CA HIS A 177 -14.79 5.06 16.72
C HIS A 177 -16.05 4.20 16.68
N ALA A 178 -16.97 4.45 15.74
CA ALA A 178 -18.16 3.64 15.55
C ALA A 178 -17.81 2.26 15.00
N GLY A 179 -16.95 2.23 14.00
CA GLY A 179 -16.42 1.00 13.38
C GLY A 179 -14.98 0.68 13.77
N PRO A 180 -14.47 -0.46 13.30
CA PRO A 180 -13.07 -0.82 13.50
C PRO A 180 -12.14 0.06 12.67
N HIS A 181 -10.84 0.04 13.03
CA HIS A 181 -9.84 0.75 12.25
C HIS A 181 -8.51 0.01 12.24
N LEU A 182 -7.76 0.21 11.15
CA LEU A 182 -6.39 -0.24 10.98
C LEU A 182 -5.45 0.94 11.25
N VAL A 183 -4.47 0.74 12.12
CA VAL A 183 -3.37 1.67 12.34
C VAL A 183 -2.13 1.13 11.65
N VAL A 184 -1.49 1.92 10.80
CA VAL A 184 -0.23 1.63 10.12
C VAL A 184 0.84 2.55 10.68
N ALA A 185 1.84 2.00 11.34
CA ALA A 185 2.94 2.76 11.91
C ALA A 185 3.96 3.17 10.82
N VAL A 186 4.05 4.45 10.50
CA VAL A 186 5.07 5.00 9.60
C VAL A 186 6.40 5.20 10.35
N SER A 187 6.33 5.67 11.60
CA SER A 187 7.46 5.71 12.52
C SER A 187 7.25 4.74 13.69
N ASP A 188 8.25 4.58 14.55
CA ASP A 188 8.05 3.92 15.85
C ASP A 188 7.00 4.68 16.65
N LEU A 189 6.01 3.98 17.19
CA LEU A 189 4.91 4.54 17.96
C LEU A 189 4.96 4.06 19.40
N GLU A 190 4.67 4.96 20.34
CA GLU A 190 4.32 4.65 21.72
C GLU A 190 3.11 5.51 22.11
N LEU A 191 1.92 4.94 21.94
CA LEU A 191 0.64 5.63 22.08
C LEU A 191 -0.09 5.13 23.32
N ARG A 192 -0.46 6.08 24.19
CA ARG A 192 -1.39 5.84 25.30
C ARG A 192 -2.81 6.11 24.84
N SER A 193 -3.70 5.17 25.09
CA SER A 193 -5.14 5.29 24.84
C SER A 193 -5.89 5.31 26.19
N ASP A 194 -6.63 6.38 26.44
CA ASP A 194 -7.49 6.52 27.61
C ASP A 194 -8.94 6.28 27.15
N VAL A 195 -9.41 5.02 27.26
CA VAL A 195 -10.76 4.60 26.83
C VAL A 195 -11.76 4.86 27.96
N GLU A 196 -12.91 5.45 27.63
CA GLU A 196 -13.97 5.70 28.59
C GLU A 196 -14.45 4.41 29.27
N GLY A 197 -14.58 4.44 30.59
CA GLY A 197 -15.00 3.29 31.39
C GLY A 197 -13.94 2.19 31.53
N LYS A 198 -12.73 2.39 31.01
CA LYS A 198 -11.60 1.46 31.14
C LYS A 198 -10.35 2.20 31.63
N GLY A 199 -9.41 1.45 32.17
CA GLY A 199 -8.09 2.02 32.50
C GLY A 199 -7.29 2.37 31.25
N PRO A 200 -6.25 3.22 31.38
CA PRO A 200 -5.37 3.54 30.27
C PRO A 200 -4.62 2.30 29.76
N SER A 201 -4.38 2.26 28.46
CA SER A 201 -3.55 1.23 27.83
C SER A 201 -2.47 1.87 26.97
N THR A 202 -1.33 1.21 26.82
CA THR A 202 -0.24 1.65 25.96
C THR A 202 -0.05 0.65 24.84
N ARG A 203 0.12 1.17 23.63
CA ARG A 203 0.46 0.38 22.45
C ARG A 203 1.80 0.84 21.90
N GLN A 204 2.68 -0.10 21.67
CA GLN A 204 3.95 0.11 20.99
C GLN A 204 3.91 -0.60 19.65
N LEU A 205 4.30 0.10 18.58
CA LEU A 205 4.45 -0.43 17.23
C LEU A 205 5.78 0.05 16.66
N LYS A 206 6.45 -0.81 15.93
CA LYS A 206 7.62 -0.42 15.14
C LYS A 206 7.18 0.13 13.79
N SER A 207 8.02 0.96 13.17
CA SER A 207 7.82 1.40 11.79
C SER A 207 7.56 0.18 10.88
N GLY A 208 6.51 0.23 10.07
CA GLY A 208 6.03 -0.88 9.25
C GLY A 208 5.15 -1.90 9.98
N ASP A 209 4.84 -1.72 11.27
CA ASP A 209 3.85 -2.55 11.96
C ASP A 209 2.43 -2.07 11.73
N VAL A 210 1.49 -3.00 11.87
CA VAL A 210 0.06 -2.73 11.77
C VAL A 210 -0.68 -3.20 13.01
N ALA A 211 -1.77 -2.51 13.34
CA ALA A 211 -2.65 -2.93 14.42
C ALA A 211 -4.12 -2.78 14.01
N TRP A 212 -4.89 -3.85 14.13
CA TRP A 212 -6.34 -3.81 14.01
C TRP A 212 -6.95 -3.47 15.37
N VAL A 213 -7.82 -2.47 15.37
CA VAL A 213 -8.49 -1.97 16.59
C VAL A 213 -10.00 -2.07 16.38
N PRO A 214 -10.75 -2.77 17.25
CA PRO A 214 -12.20 -2.85 17.14
C PRO A 214 -12.83 -1.47 17.37
N GLY A 215 -14.04 -1.26 16.82
CA GLY A 215 -14.82 -0.05 17.08
C GLY A 215 -15.67 -0.12 18.37
N GLY A 216 -16.60 0.82 18.49
CA GLY A 216 -17.57 0.85 19.58
C GLY A 216 -17.03 1.46 20.89
N PHE A 217 -16.07 2.38 20.83
CA PHE A 217 -15.54 3.03 22.01
C PHE A 217 -15.18 4.50 21.77
N THR A 218 -15.11 5.23 22.88
CA THR A 218 -14.64 6.63 22.92
C THR A 218 -13.33 6.69 23.69
N HIS A 219 -12.34 7.41 23.16
CA HIS A 219 -11.04 7.53 23.80
C HIS A 219 -10.33 8.86 23.48
N THR A 220 -9.23 9.07 24.19
CA THR A 220 -8.19 10.07 23.89
C THR A 220 -6.92 9.30 23.57
N VAL A 221 -6.12 9.75 22.59
CA VAL A 221 -4.82 9.15 22.27
C VAL A 221 -3.72 10.16 22.51
N THR A 222 -2.67 9.77 23.22
CA THR A 222 -1.49 10.60 23.50
C THR A 222 -0.23 9.92 23.01
N ASN A 223 0.61 10.63 22.28
CA ASN A 223 1.97 10.19 22.00
C ASN A 223 2.84 10.38 23.26
N ILE A 224 3.20 9.29 23.92
CA ILE A 224 4.00 9.30 25.14
C ILE A 224 5.50 9.07 24.87
N SER A 225 5.88 8.90 23.58
CA SER A 225 7.30 8.80 23.19
C SER A 225 7.99 10.17 23.21
N LYS A 226 9.31 10.16 23.13
CA LYS A 226 10.13 11.38 22.99
C LYS A 226 10.26 11.87 21.55
N GLN A 227 9.77 11.09 20.57
CA GLN A 227 9.84 11.38 19.15
C GLN A 227 8.45 11.67 18.61
N ALA A 228 8.37 12.28 17.42
CA ALA A 228 7.11 12.40 16.72
C ALA A 228 6.58 11.00 16.34
N ALA A 229 5.29 10.79 16.54
CA ALA A 229 4.56 9.58 16.14
C ALA A 229 3.84 9.84 14.82
N LYS A 230 4.24 9.17 13.75
CA LYS A 230 3.65 9.28 12.42
C LYS A 230 2.97 7.97 12.05
N PHE A 231 1.70 8.02 11.69
CA PHE A 231 0.93 6.84 11.34
C PHE A 231 -0.23 7.16 10.40
N VAL A 232 -0.72 6.13 9.71
CA VAL A 232 -1.93 6.19 8.88
C VAL A 232 -3.03 5.41 9.58
N ALA A 233 -4.22 5.97 9.63
CA ALA A 233 -5.42 5.31 10.13
C ALA A 233 -6.42 5.09 8.99
N LEU A 234 -6.86 3.85 8.80
CA LEU A 234 -7.97 3.48 7.91
C LEU A 234 -9.16 3.09 8.80
N GLU A 235 -10.20 3.92 8.83
CA GLU A 235 -11.39 3.70 9.65
C GLU A 235 -12.51 3.15 8.77
N PHE A 236 -13.14 2.06 9.23
CA PHE A 236 -14.18 1.32 8.51
C PHE A 236 -15.55 1.51 9.19
N HIS A 237 -16.63 1.33 8.40
CA HIS A 237 -18.02 1.37 8.85
C HIS A 237 -18.70 0.03 8.64
#